data_e56c99a77351b4248eb5bc06ea672b9d
#
_entry.id   e56c99a77351b4248eb5bc06ea672b9d
#
_cell.length_a   1.000
_cell.length_b   1.000
_cell.length_c   1.000
_cell.angle_alpha   90.00
_cell.angle_beta   90.00
_cell.angle_gamma   90.00
#
_symmetry.space_group_name_H-M   'P 1'
#
loop_
_entity.id
_entity.type
_entity.pdbx_description
1 polymer ?
#
loop_
_entity_poly.entity_id
_entity_poly.type
_entity_poly.pdbx_seq_one_letter_code
_entity_poly.pdbx_strand_id
1 'polypeptide(L)'
;MNNSRPQRIVLGITGASGAPYALRVMELLAEAEVEIYLSVSKLGRRLLADELGMKQLDPDALTSGRGDLVTIQNDNDLGATIASGSFLHQGMVIVPCSSNTLGAIAAGITGNLIQRAAAVTLKERRKLILAHRESPLSHIDILNLAKLSEAGAIITPLSPGFYLMPRTIEDLVDFMAGKILDLLGVEHDLDTRWDEHLQSQKLNRP
;
A
#
# COMPACT_ATOMS: atom_id res chain seq x y z
N MET A 1 -15.63 -6.78 27.50
CA MET A 1 -15.79 -6.24 26.14
C MET A 1 -14.49 -5.51 25.81
N ASN A 2 -13.69 -6.11 24.93
CA ASN A 2 -12.40 -5.52 24.54
C ASN A 2 -12.69 -4.33 23.63
N ASN A 3 -12.63 -3.13 24.18
CA ASN A 3 -12.91 -1.88 23.47
C ASN A 3 -11.65 -1.43 22.69
N SER A 4 -11.06 -2.36 21.91
CA SER A 4 -9.97 -2.02 21.03
C SER A 4 -10.55 -1.17 19.88
N ARG A 5 -9.99 0.04 19.71
CA ARG A 5 -10.33 0.87 18.54
C ARG A 5 -10.07 0.07 17.26
N PRO A 6 -10.94 0.20 16.24
CA PRO A 6 -10.71 -0.48 14.98
C PRO A 6 -9.33 -0.09 14.44
N GLN A 7 -8.67 -1.06 13.79
CA GLN A 7 -7.39 -0.82 13.14
C GLN A 7 -7.60 0.12 11.96
N ARG A 8 -6.71 1.13 11.79
CA ARG A 8 -6.79 2.13 10.73
C ARG A 8 -5.54 2.15 9.91
N ILE A 9 -5.68 2.08 8.61
CA ILE A 9 -4.57 2.18 7.66
C ILE A 9 -4.81 3.35 6.71
N VAL A 10 -3.78 4.17 6.49
CA VAL A 10 -3.77 5.18 5.43
C VAL A 10 -3.22 4.54 4.16
N LEU A 11 -3.95 4.67 3.06
CA LEU A 11 -3.56 4.12 1.77
C LEU A 11 -3.49 5.21 0.71
N GLY A 12 -2.33 5.32 0.06
CA GLY A 12 -2.10 6.23 -1.07
C GLY A 12 -1.95 5.45 -2.38
N ILE A 13 -2.64 5.89 -3.45
CA ILE A 13 -2.45 5.34 -4.80
C ILE A 13 -1.87 6.44 -5.69
N THR A 14 -0.71 6.16 -6.32
CA THR A 14 -0.03 7.14 -7.17
C THR A 14 0.17 6.61 -8.60
N GLY A 15 0.73 7.42 -9.48
CA GLY A 15 0.77 7.16 -10.93
C GLY A 15 1.90 6.25 -11.40
N ALA A 16 2.13 5.13 -10.75
CA ALA A 16 3.02 4.08 -11.23
C ALA A 16 2.19 2.83 -11.56
N SER A 17 2.48 2.09 -12.65
CA SER A 17 1.76 0.87 -13.01
C SER A 17 1.78 -0.14 -11.86
N GLY A 18 0.67 -0.83 -11.62
CA GLY A 18 0.48 -1.77 -10.51
C GLY A 18 -0.83 -1.57 -9.74
N ALA A 19 -1.88 -1.06 -10.40
CA ALA A 19 -3.22 -0.93 -9.80
C ALA A 19 -3.77 -2.26 -9.23
N PRO A 20 -3.52 -3.44 -9.84
CA PRO A 20 -3.94 -4.71 -9.24
C PRO A 20 -3.40 -4.96 -7.83
N TYR A 21 -2.16 -4.51 -7.53
CA TYR A 21 -1.61 -4.61 -6.17
C TYR A 21 -2.39 -3.74 -5.18
N ALA A 22 -2.75 -2.50 -5.59
CA ALA A 22 -3.54 -1.61 -4.74
C ALA A 22 -4.93 -2.19 -4.46
N LEU A 23 -5.61 -2.70 -5.50
CA LEU A 23 -6.91 -3.35 -5.37
C LEU A 23 -6.82 -4.51 -4.37
N ARG A 24 -5.88 -5.44 -4.58
CA ARG A 24 -5.76 -6.61 -3.72
C ARG A 24 -5.42 -6.28 -2.27
N VAL A 25 -4.55 -5.30 -2.03
CA VAL A 25 -4.27 -4.80 -0.67
C VAL A 25 -5.53 -4.24 0.00
N MET A 26 -6.37 -3.51 -0.74
CA MET A 26 -7.62 -2.96 -0.19
C MET A 26 -8.65 -4.05 0.12
N GLU A 27 -8.79 -5.05 -0.75
CA GLU A 27 -9.64 -6.23 -0.50
C GLU A 27 -9.25 -6.94 0.79
N LEU A 28 -7.97 -7.28 0.93
CA LEU A 28 -7.44 -7.98 2.11
C LEU A 28 -7.55 -7.16 3.40
N LEU A 29 -7.33 -5.84 3.33
CA LEU A 29 -7.56 -4.95 4.48
C LEU A 29 -9.03 -4.95 4.90
N ALA A 30 -9.95 -4.95 3.94
CA ALA A 30 -11.39 -5.00 4.20
C ALA A 30 -11.83 -6.38 4.74
N GLU A 31 -11.30 -7.48 4.23
CA GLU A 31 -11.48 -8.83 4.77
C GLU A 31 -11.04 -8.91 6.24
N ALA A 32 -9.95 -8.22 6.60
CA ALA A 32 -9.44 -8.11 7.97
C ALA A 32 -10.15 -7.04 8.83
N GLU A 33 -11.31 -6.50 8.41
CA GLU A 33 -12.11 -5.49 9.13
C GLU A 33 -11.32 -4.20 9.46
N VAL A 34 -10.37 -3.79 8.62
CA VAL A 34 -9.54 -2.60 8.80
C VAL A 34 -10.20 -1.37 8.17
N GLU A 35 -10.30 -0.27 8.90
CA GLU A 35 -10.72 1.03 8.36
C GLU A 35 -9.63 1.59 7.44
N ILE A 36 -9.98 1.91 6.18
CA ILE A 36 -9.07 2.38 5.14
C ILE A 36 -9.30 3.86 4.87
N TYR A 37 -8.29 4.69 5.08
CA TYR A 37 -8.31 6.11 4.72
C TYR A 37 -7.56 6.28 3.40
N LEU A 38 -8.32 6.34 2.30
CA LEU A 38 -7.82 6.32 0.93
C LEU A 38 -7.61 7.73 0.36
N SER A 39 -6.43 8.00 -0.17
CA SER A 39 -6.20 9.14 -1.06
C SER A 39 -5.58 8.67 -2.37
N VAL A 40 -6.09 9.19 -3.50
CA VAL A 40 -5.67 8.78 -4.84
C VAL A 40 -5.26 10.02 -5.63
N SER A 41 -4.01 10.05 -6.07
CA SER A 41 -3.49 11.15 -6.89
C SER A 41 -4.17 11.22 -8.25
N LYS A 42 -4.07 12.36 -8.95
CA LYS A 42 -4.62 12.53 -10.31
C LYS A 42 -4.14 11.42 -11.27
N LEU A 43 -2.85 11.09 -11.25
CA LEU A 43 -2.29 10.02 -12.09
C LEU A 43 -2.67 8.62 -11.56
N GLY A 44 -2.85 8.45 -10.25
CA GLY A 44 -3.39 7.21 -9.67
C GLY A 44 -4.82 6.92 -10.14
N ARG A 45 -5.68 7.94 -10.23
CA ARG A 45 -7.04 7.78 -10.80
C ARG A 45 -7.00 7.33 -12.26
N ARG A 46 -6.11 7.93 -13.05
CA ARG A 46 -5.90 7.51 -14.43
C ARG A 46 -5.44 6.06 -14.50
N LEU A 47 -4.51 5.67 -13.66
CA LEU A 47 -4.01 4.30 -13.57
C LEU A 47 -5.12 3.28 -13.27
N LEU A 48 -5.99 3.57 -12.29
CA LEU A 48 -7.14 2.72 -11.96
C LEU A 48 -8.08 2.58 -13.16
N ALA A 49 -8.29 3.66 -13.93
CA ALA A 49 -9.10 3.61 -15.14
C ALA A 49 -8.43 2.79 -16.27
N ASP A 50 -7.13 2.97 -16.48
CA ASP A 50 -6.39 2.34 -17.58
C ASP A 50 -6.14 0.83 -17.33
N GLU A 51 -5.84 0.44 -16.09
CA GLU A 51 -5.47 -0.95 -15.75
C GLU A 51 -6.65 -1.80 -15.23
N LEU A 52 -7.64 -1.18 -14.58
CA LEU A 52 -8.79 -1.89 -13.97
C LEU A 52 -10.15 -1.49 -14.58
N GLY A 53 -10.16 -0.55 -15.54
CA GLY A 53 -11.42 -0.03 -16.09
C GLY A 53 -12.22 0.86 -15.12
N MET A 54 -11.68 1.19 -13.97
CA MET A 54 -12.35 1.95 -12.90
C MET A 54 -12.29 3.45 -13.20
N LYS A 55 -13.31 3.97 -13.89
CA LYS A 55 -13.39 5.39 -14.28
C LYS A 55 -13.75 6.32 -13.11
N GLN A 56 -14.43 5.81 -12.10
CA GLN A 56 -14.76 6.51 -10.86
C GLN A 56 -14.31 5.67 -9.68
N LEU A 57 -13.89 6.32 -8.59
CA LEU A 57 -13.54 5.60 -7.37
C LEU A 57 -14.83 5.04 -6.76
N ASP A 58 -14.91 3.74 -6.71
CA ASP A 58 -16.01 3.00 -6.13
C ASP A 58 -15.47 2.19 -4.94
N PRO A 59 -15.77 2.59 -3.68
CA PRO A 59 -15.32 1.88 -2.50
C PRO A 59 -15.73 0.40 -2.47
N ASP A 60 -16.95 0.10 -2.92
CA ASP A 60 -17.41 -1.30 -2.96
C ASP A 60 -16.62 -2.13 -3.95
N ALA A 61 -16.34 -1.59 -5.15
CA ALA A 61 -15.51 -2.26 -6.13
C ALA A 61 -14.05 -2.43 -5.67
N LEU A 62 -13.53 -1.51 -4.84
CA LEU A 62 -12.17 -1.56 -4.29
C LEU A 62 -12.02 -2.53 -3.10
N THR A 63 -13.12 -3.01 -2.53
CA THR A 63 -13.12 -3.83 -1.30
C THR A 63 -14.03 -5.04 -1.37
N SER A 64 -14.41 -5.43 -2.60
CA SER A 64 -15.32 -6.58 -2.82
C SER A 64 -16.62 -6.49 -2.00
N GLY A 65 -17.22 -5.26 -1.98
CA GLY A 65 -18.52 -5.00 -1.31
C GLY A 65 -18.41 -4.50 0.14
N ARG A 66 -17.22 -4.12 0.61
CA ARG A 66 -17.01 -3.57 1.97
C ARG A 66 -16.62 -2.08 1.91
N GLY A 67 -17.28 -1.32 1.08
CA GLY A 67 -17.05 0.12 0.91
C GLY A 67 -17.32 0.95 2.18
N ASP A 68 -18.10 0.42 3.12
CA ASP A 68 -18.35 0.98 4.45
C ASP A 68 -17.06 1.19 5.27
N LEU A 69 -16.02 0.41 5.00
CA LEU A 69 -14.70 0.53 5.64
C LEU A 69 -13.80 1.59 5.00
N VAL A 70 -14.20 2.19 3.86
CA VAL A 70 -13.36 3.11 3.10
C VAL A 70 -13.79 4.56 3.27
N THR A 71 -12.87 5.40 3.75
CA THR A 71 -13.03 6.86 3.75
C THR A 71 -12.13 7.46 2.67
N ILE A 72 -12.74 7.91 1.56
CA ILE A 72 -12.00 8.60 0.48
C ILE A 72 -11.74 10.05 0.88
N GLN A 73 -10.49 10.49 0.77
CA GLN A 73 -10.05 11.87 1.00
C GLN A 73 -9.46 12.47 -0.27
N ASN A 74 -9.82 13.73 -0.54
CA ASN A 74 -9.34 14.43 -1.74
C ASN A 74 -7.84 14.72 -1.62
N ASP A 75 -7.04 14.27 -2.60
CA ASP A 75 -5.58 14.45 -2.63
C ASP A 75 -5.13 15.94 -2.65
N ASN A 76 -6.02 16.86 -3.02
CA ASN A 76 -5.75 18.29 -2.98
C ASN A 76 -6.12 18.95 -1.63
N ASP A 77 -6.76 18.23 -0.71
CA ASP A 77 -7.15 18.77 0.60
C ASP A 77 -6.09 18.50 1.66
N LEU A 78 -5.18 19.45 1.83
CA LEU A 78 -4.14 19.41 2.86
C LEU A 78 -4.68 19.60 4.30
N GLY A 79 -5.96 19.94 4.46
CA GLY A 79 -6.65 20.01 5.75
C GLY A 79 -7.40 18.74 6.13
N ALA A 80 -7.39 17.71 5.27
CA ALA A 80 -8.08 16.46 5.52
C ALA A 80 -7.51 15.70 6.73
N THR A 81 -8.28 14.74 7.24
CA THR A 81 -8.01 14.03 8.49
C THR A 81 -6.60 13.44 8.57
N ILE A 82 -6.14 12.77 7.50
CA ILE A 82 -4.82 12.11 7.46
C ILE A 82 -3.63 13.08 7.38
N ALA A 83 -3.88 14.38 7.16
CA ALA A 83 -2.84 15.41 7.17
C ALA A 83 -2.37 15.77 8.59
N SER A 84 -3.07 15.31 9.63
CA SER A 84 -2.82 15.65 11.03
C SER A 84 -2.09 14.53 11.78
N GLY A 85 -1.06 14.87 12.56
CA GLY A 85 -0.39 13.92 13.46
C GLY A 85 -1.28 13.42 14.61
N SER A 86 -2.35 14.15 14.95
CA SER A 86 -3.31 13.74 15.98
C SER A 86 -4.28 12.65 15.50
N PHE A 87 -4.39 12.43 14.19
CA PHE A 87 -5.12 11.29 13.64
C PHE A 87 -4.32 10.01 13.88
N LEU A 88 -4.85 9.11 14.71
CA LEU A 88 -4.17 7.87 15.08
C LEU A 88 -4.48 6.77 14.08
N HIS A 89 -3.42 6.20 13.48
CA HIS A 89 -3.45 5.05 12.59
C HIS A 89 -2.24 4.16 12.82
N GLN A 90 -2.30 2.89 12.43
CA GLN A 90 -1.26 1.89 12.68
C GLN A 90 -0.14 1.92 11.63
N GLY A 91 -0.41 2.48 10.47
CA GLY A 91 0.57 2.60 9.40
C GLY A 91 -0.01 3.26 8.15
N MET A 92 0.89 3.59 7.23
CA MET A 92 0.55 4.09 5.91
C MET A 92 1.27 3.26 4.85
N VAL A 93 0.57 2.93 3.78
CA VAL A 93 1.15 2.34 2.58
C VAL A 93 0.85 3.20 1.36
N ILE A 94 1.85 3.41 0.51
CA ILE A 94 1.66 4.00 -0.82
C ILE A 94 1.89 2.88 -1.83
N VAL A 95 0.83 2.44 -2.49
CA VAL A 95 0.82 1.29 -3.41
C VAL A 95 -0.08 1.57 -4.63
N PRO A 96 0.45 1.61 -5.84
CA PRO A 96 1.89 1.73 -6.13
C PRO A 96 2.44 3.12 -5.79
N CYS A 97 3.74 3.20 -5.48
CA CYS A 97 4.44 4.46 -5.24
C CYS A 97 5.27 4.83 -6.47
N SER A 98 4.98 5.98 -7.08
CA SER A 98 5.74 6.50 -8.23
C SER A 98 7.03 7.20 -7.79
N SER A 99 8.04 7.25 -8.69
CA SER A 99 9.29 7.99 -8.48
C SER A 99 9.06 9.47 -8.18
N ASN A 100 8.03 10.11 -8.77
CA ASN A 100 7.67 11.48 -8.43
C ASN A 100 7.23 11.63 -6.97
N THR A 101 6.38 10.74 -6.48
CA THR A 101 5.94 10.74 -5.08
C THR A 101 7.08 10.40 -4.14
N LEU A 102 7.89 9.39 -4.47
CA LEU A 102 9.10 9.01 -3.74
C LEU A 102 10.05 10.22 -3.57
N GLY A 103 10.39 10.88 -4.69
CA GLY A 103 11.29 12.03 -4.70
C GLY A 103 10.75 13.22 -3.90
N ALA A 104 9.45 13.51 -4.01
CA ALA A 104 8.80 14.57 -3.24
C ALA A 104 8.90 14.31 -1.73
N ILE A 105 8.57 13.10 -1.28
CA ILE A 105 8.67 12.72 0.15
C ILE A 105 10.13 12.80 0.63
N ALA A 106 11.09 12.30 -0.16
CA ALA A 106 12.52 12.35 0.15
C ALA A 106 13.06 13.79 0.26
N ALA A 107 12.47 14.72 -0.49
CA ALA A 107 12.79 16.15 -0.42
C ALA A 107 12.01 16.89 0.68
N GLY A 108 11.11 16.24 1.42
CA GLY A 108 10.26 16.89 2.42
C GLY A 108 9.13 17.73 1.83
N ILE A 109 8.82 17.55 0.54
CA ILE A 109 7.74 18.26 -0.15
C ILE A 109 6.40 17.66 0.26
N THR A 110 5.41 18.50 0.56
CA THR A 110 4.05 18.13 0.95
C THR A 110 3.03 18.83 0.04
N GLY A 111 3.22 18.69 -1.26
CA GLY A 111 2.41 19.37 -2.28
C GLY A 111 1.01 18.80 -2.46
N ASN A 112 0.74 17.60 -1.95
CA ASN A 112 -0.59 16.99 -1.95
C ASN A 112 -0.81 16.19 -0.65
N LEU A 113 -2.03 15.67 -0.48
CA LEU A 113 -2.41 14.96 0.75
C LEU A 113 -1.61 13.68 0.99
N ILE A 114 -1.32 12.90 -0.05
CA ILE A 114 -0.51 11.67 0.07
C ILE A 114 0.90 12.00 0.60
N GLN A 115 1.55 13.01 0.02
CA GLN A 115 2.89 13.45 0.44
C GLN A 115 2.86 14.02 1.87
N ARG A 116 1.83 14.80 2.21
CA ARG A 116 1.62 15.33 3.55
C ARG A 116 1.41 14.22 4.57
N ALA A 117 0.55 13.25 4.30
CA ALA A 117 0.28 12.11 5.17
C ALA A 117 1.54 11.25 5.39
N ALA A 118 2.35 11.04 4.34
CA ALA A 118 3.61 10.34 4.44
C ALA A 118 4.61 11.08 5.35
N ALA A 119 4.76 12.39 5.18
CA ALA A 119 5.61 13.21 6.05
C ALA A 119 5.14 13.18 7.50
N VAL A 120 3.83 13.22 7.74
CA VAL A 120 3.25 13.09 9.09
C VAL A 120 3.51 11.71 9.66
N THR A 121 3.32 10.65 8.88
CA THR A 121 3.56 9.26 9.30
C THR A 121 5.02 9.08 9.76
N LEU A 122 5.99 9.60 8.99
CA LEU A 122 7.41 9.55 9.36
C LEU A 122 7.73 10.35 10.64
N LYS A 123 7.25 11.60 10.75
CA LYS A 123 7.56 12.43 11.93
C LYS A 123 6.95 11.87 13.22
N GLU A 124 5.79 11.18 13.13
CA GLU A 124 5.14 10.51 14.25
C GLU A 124 5.72 9.11 14.53
N ARG A 125 6.79 8.72 13.82
CA ARG A 125 7.46 7.41 13.95
C ARG A 125 6.53 6.22 13.74
N ARG A 126 5.51 6.38 12.88
CA ARG A 126 4.63 5.30 12.46
C ARG A 126 5.18 4.60 11.22
N LYS A 127 4.72 3.38 10.97
CA LYS A 127 5.12 2.63 9.77
C LYS A 127 4.71 3.37 8.50
N LEU A 128 5.66 3.68 7.64
CA LEU A 128 5.44 4.14 6.26
C LEU A 128 6.01 3.11 5.30
N ILE A 129 5.16 2.50 4.49
CA ILE A 129 5.54 1.52 3.47
C ILE A 129 5.43 2.16 2.10
N LEU A 130 6.52 2.12 1.34
CA LEU A 130 6.60 2.66 -0.01
C LEU A 130 6.75 1.49 -0.99
N ALA A 131 5.61 1.05 -1.57
CA ALA A 131 5.58 0.00 -2.59
C ALA A 131 5.95 0.60 -3.95
N HIS A 132 7.24 0.88 -4.12
CA HIS A 132 7.78 1.58 -5.28
C HIS A 132 7.77 0.68 -6.53
N ARG A 133 7.35 1.26 -7.68
CA ARG A 133 7.41 0.57 -8.96
C ARG A 133 8.04 1.48 -10.02
N GLU A 134 9.24 1.13 -10.43
CA GLU A 134 9.98 1.76 -11.51
C GLU A 134 11.00 0.78 -12.10
N SER A 135 11.24 0.84 -13.41
CA SER A 135 12.28 0.06 -14.08
C SER A 135 12.66 0.73 -15.40
N PRO A 136 13.96 1.00 -15.68
CA PRO A 136 15.09 0.91 -14.75
C PRO A 136 15.03 2.00 -13.66
N LEU A 137 15.73 1.80 -12.57
CA LEU A 137 15.92 2.85 -11.55
C LEU A 137 16.99 3.85 -12.01
N SER A 138 16.69 5.14 -11.92
CA SER A 138 17.70 6.18 -12.05
C SER A 138 18.57 6.26 -10.79
N HIS A 139 19.76 6.86 -10.90
CA HIS A 139 20.59 7.13 -9.74
C HIS A 139 19.87 8.00 -8.69
N ILE A 140 19.02 8.93 -9.16
CA ILE A 140 18.20 9.79 -8.30
C ILE A 140 17.18 8.94 -7.51
N ASP A 141 16.53 7.96 -8.14
CA ASP A 141 15.61 7.05 -7.43
C ASP A 141 16.34 6.25 -6.35
N ILE A 142 17.53 5.73 -6.66
CA ILE A 142 18.35 4.96 -5.70
C ILE A 142 18.70 5.82 -4.48
N LEU A 143 19.13 7.07 -4.67
CA LEU A 143 19.43 8.00 -3.60
C LEU A 143 18.19 8.35 -2.76
N ASN A 144 17.03 8.55 -3.39
CA ASN A 144 15.77 8.82 -2.70
C ASN A 144 15.30 7.61 -1.88
N LEU A 145 15.42 6.39 -2.42
CA LEU A 145 15.12 5.14 -1.70
C LEU A 145 16.01 5.00 -0.46
N ALA A 146 17.33 5.21 -0.61
CA ALA A 146 18.27 5.15 0.50
C ALA A 146 17.90 6.18 1.59
N LYS A 147 17.70 7.44 1.22
CA LYS A 147 17.33 8.51 2.15
C LYS A 147 16.04 8.23 2.92
N LEU A 148 15.02 7.70 2.26
CA LEU A 148 13.75 7.37 2.90
C LEU A 148 13.87 6.15 3.80
N SER A 149 14.69 5.16 3.43
CA SER A 149 15.02 4.02 4.29
C SER A 149 15.73 4.47 5.57
N GLU A 150 16.73 5.35 5.47
CA GLU A 150 17.42 5.97 6.60
C GLU A 150 16.45 6.78 7.50
N ALA A 151 15.45 7.43 6.91
CA ALA A 151 14.42 8.16 7.64
C ALA A 151 13.40 7.23 8.33
N GLY A 152 13.46 5.92 8.11
CA GLY A 152 12.63 4.90 8.75
C GLY A 152 11.44 4.43 7.91
N ALA A 153 11.36 4.80 6.62
CA ALA A 153 10.38 4.21 5.72
C ALA A 153 10.79 2.77 5.33
N ILE A 154 9.80 1.91 5.18
CA ILE A 154 9.99 0.55 4.65
C ILE A 154 9.88 0.63 3.12
N ILE A 155 10.98 0.33 2.44
CA ILE A 155 11.00 0.30 0.98
C ILE A 155 10.64 -1.12 0.53
N THR A 156 9.55 -1.23 -0.20
CA THR A 156 9.04 -2.52 -0.71
C THR A 156 8.81 -2.40 -2.21
N PRO A 157 9.82 -2.66 -3.05
CA PRO A 157 9.63 -2.64 -4.49
C PRO A 157 8.55 -3.64 -4.92
N LEU A 158 7.70 -3.26 -5.88
CA LEU A 158 6.70 -4.17 -6.46
C LEU A 158 7.39 -5.14 -7.45
N SER A 159 8.20 -6.03 -6.89
CA SER A 159 8.96 -7.06 -7.62
C SER A 159 8.76 -8.42 -6.93
N PRO A 160 7.68 -9.15 -7.30
CA PRO A 160 7.33 -10.41 -6.67
C PRO A 160 8.39 -11.50 -6.89
N GLY A 161 8.57 -12.36 -5.88
CA GLY A 161 9.43 -13.55 -5.98
C GLY A 161 8.75 -14.70 -6.72
N PHE A 162 9.55 -15.59 -7.31
CA PHE A 162 9.06 -16.78 -8.05
C PHE A 162 9.25 -18.08 -7.27
N TYR A 163 9.78 -18.05 -6.05
CA TYR A 163 10.09 -19.25 -5.28
C TYR A 163 8.85 -20.02 -4.78
N LEU A 164 7.68 -19.37 -4.77
CA LEU A 164 6.38 -20.02 -4.50
C LEU A 164 5.76 -20.66 -5.75
N MET A 165 6.50 -20.68 -6.87
CA MET A 165 6.08 -21.28 -8.14
C MET A 165 4.74 -20.73 -8.67
N PRO A 166 4.60 -19.38 -8.82
CA PRO A 166 3.37 -18.75 -9.28
C PRO A 166 2.96 -19.27 -10.66
N ARG A 167 1.67 -19.47 -10.88
CA ARG A 167 1.09 -19.97 -12.13
C ARG A 167 0.24 -18.94 -12.84
N THR A 168 -0.24 -17.95 -12.10
CA THR A 168 -1.11 -16.87 -12.57
C THR A 168 -0.53 -15.51 -12.23
N ILE A 169 -1.10 -14.45 -12.79
CA ILE A 169 -0.77 -13.07 -12.41
C ILE A 169 -1.26 -12.80 -10.99
N GLU A 170 -2.39 -13.36 -10.64
CA GLU A 170 -3.01 -13.23 -9.31
C GLU A 170 -2.08 -13.77 -8.22
N ASP A 171 -1.38 -14.89 -8.45
CA ASP A 171 -0.39 -15.42 -7.51
C ASP A 171 0.76 -14.41 -7.24
N LEU A 172 1.19 -13.67 -8.28
CA LEU A 172 2.21 -12.62 -8.14
C LEU A 172 1.67 -11.39 -7.40
N VAL A 173 0.40 -11.05 -7.62
CA VAL A 173 -0.29 -9.96 -6.92
C VAL A 173 -0.46 -10.32 -5.46
N ASP A 174 -0.95 -11.52 -5.15
CA ASP A 174 -1.13 -12.03 -3.79
C ASP A 174 0.18 -12.08 -3.01
N PHE A 175 1.29 -12.49 -3.66
CA PHE A 175 2.61 -12.47 -3.04
C PHE A 175 2.99 -11.07 -2.51
N MET A 176 2.79 -10.03 -3.32
CA MET A 176 3.13 -8.66 -2.92
C MET A 176 2.11 -8.08 -1.94
N ALA A 177 0.83 -8.35 -2.13
CA ALA A 177 -0.23 -7.89 -1.24
C ALA A 177 -0.07 -8.50 0.16
N GLY A 178 0.13 -9.82 0.28
CA GLY A 178 0.40 -10.49 1.55
C GLY A 178 1.64 -9.93 2.24
N LYS A 179 2.73 -9.69 1.48
CA LYS A 179 3.94 -9.05 2.04
C LYS A 179 3.68 -7.65 2.60
N ILE A 180 2.84 -6.86 1.94
CA ILE A 180 2.45 -5.52 2.43
C ILE A 180 1.62 -5.63 3.71
N LEU A 181 0.67 -6.56 3.79
CA LEU A 181 -0.12 -6.80 5.00
C LEU A 181 0.74 -7.25 6.17
N ASP A 182 1.69 -8.18 5.95
CA ASP A 182 2.66 -8.61 6.96
C ASP A 182 3.45 -7.42 7.52
N LEU A 183 3.92 -6.52 6.65
CA LEU A 183 4.64 -5.31 7.05
C LEU A 183 3.76 -4.36 7.84
N LEU A 184 2.47 -4.24 7.50
CA LEU A 184 1.48 -3.47 8.26
C LEU A 184 1.16 -4.13 9.62
N GLY A 185 1.36 -5.44 9.75
CA GLY A 185 0.95 -6.23 10.91
C GLY A 185 -0.55 -6.54 10.88
N VAL A 186 -1.10 -6.74 9.69
CA VAL A 186 -2.48 -7.18 9.44
C VAL A 186 -2.44 -8.65 9.08
N GLU A 187 -3.24 -9.46 9.76
CA GLU A 187 -3.36 -10.90 9.48
C GLU A 187 -4.10 -11.14 8.16
N HIS A 188 -3.73 -12.20 7.46
CA HIS A 188 -4.33 -12.64 6.21
C HIS A 188 -4.11 -14.15 6.00
N ASP A 189 -4.98 -14.78 5.22
CA ASP A 189 -4.97 -16.24 4.97
C ASP A 189 -4.25 -16.63 3.64
N LEU A 190 -3.47 -15.72 3.04
CA LEU A 190 -2.72 -16.04 1.83
C LEU A 190 -1.53 -16.96 2.14
N ASP A 191 -1.37 -18.03 1.36
CA ASP A 191 -0.21 -18.96 1.43
C ASP A 191 1.03 -18.32 0.73
N THR A 192 1.47 -17.19 1.28
CA THR A 192 2.61 -16.40 0.74
C THR A 192 3.83 -16.41 1.63
N ARG A 193 3.77 -17.12 2.78
CA ARG A 193 4.87 -17.24 3.73
C ARG A 193 5.69 -18.50 3.48
N TRP A 194 7.00 -18.37 3.62
CA TRP A 194 7.94 -19.47 3.31
C TRP A 194 7.78 -20.71 4.20
N ASP A 195 7.50 -20.55 5.47
CA ASP A 195 7.30 -21.63 6.43
C ASP A 195 6.00 -22.42 6.14
N GLU A 196 4.92 -21.76 5.78
CA GLU A 196 3.67 -22.37 5.36
C GLU A 196 3.87 -23.18 4.07
N HIS A 197 4.58 -22.61 3.10
CA HIS A 197 4.92 -23.29 1.85
C HIS A 197 5.78 -24.55 2.08
N LEU A 198 6.74 -24.52 2.98
CA LEU A 198 7.55 -25.70 3.33
C LEU A 198 6.71 -26.78 4.03
N GLN A 199 5.72 -26.41 4.84
CA GLN A 199 4.80 -27.36 5.47
C GLN A 199 3.91 -28.05 4.45
N SER A 200 3.34 -27.29 3.51
CA SER A 200 2.50 -27.85 2.43
C SER A 200 3.29 -28.79 1.50
N GLN A 201 4.56 -28.47 1.19
CA GLN A 201 5.43 -29.37 0.42
C GLN A 201 5.79 -30.66 1.18
N LYS A 202 5.96 -30.62 2.51
CA LYS A 202 6.25 -31.81 3.32
C LYS A 202 5.04 -32.75 3.40
N LEU A 203 3.83 -32.21 3.44
CA LEU A 203 2.59 -32.98 3.45
C LEU A 203 2.30 -33.65 2.10
N ASN A 204 2.80 -33.09 1.00
CA ASN A 204 2.59 -33.57 -0.37
C ASN A 204 3.77 -34.40 -0.94
N ARG A 205 4.79 -34.72 -0.15
CA ARG A 205 5.84 -35.68 -0.55
C ARG A 205 5.31 -37.10 -0.33
N PRO A 206 5.33 -37.96 -1.40
CA PRO A 206 4.91 -39.34 -1.32
C PRO A 206 5.81 -40.17 -0.39
#